data_afd0d71928a1c02d6390679b2045bd53
#
_entry.id   afd0d71928a1c02d6390679b2045bd53
#
_cell.length_a   1.000
_cell.length_b   1.000
_cell.length_c   1.000
_cell.angle_alpha   90.00
_cell.angle_beta   90.00
_cell.angle_gamma   90.00
#
_symmetry.space_group_name_H-M   'P 1'
#
loop_
_entity.id
_entity.type
_entity.pdbx_description
1 polymer ?
#
loop_
_entity_poly.entity_id
_entity_poly.type
_entity_poly.pdbx_seq_one_letter_code
_entity_poly.pdbx_strand_id
1 'polypeptide(L)'
;MKKHCCSLLVVLLSCLLASCGDDDYRYPSVKQDFLTAFSGTDGRLESVLTDEGERLRIVEGASGLRVSADTAVRIVANYETLAIGDGDVAGAKLYALLQTVSPVPLVAAEFEEGVKTEPSEIQSIWRGYDYLNIIVKAVSYTH
;
A
#
# COMPACT_ATOMS: atom_id res chain seq x y z
N MET A 1 -22.52 -54.77 30.06
CA MET A 1 -22.19 -54.30 28.70
C MET A 1 -22.75 -52.90 28.35
N LYS A 2 -23.96 -52.50 28.79
CA LYS A 2 -24.54 -51.15 28.46
C LYS A 2 -23.82 -49.96 29.10
N LYS A 3 -23.19 -50.10 30.28
CA LYS A 3 -22.52 -49.00 30.99
C LYS A 3 -21.20 -48.56 30.34
N HIS A 4 -20.47 -49.47 29.72
CA HIS A 4 -19.19 -49.14 29.07
C HIS A 4 -19.41 -48.51 27.69
N CYS A 5 -20.51 -48.79 26.99
CA CYS A 5 -20.85 -48.20 25.71
C CYS A 5 -21.17 -46.71 25.86
N CYS A 6 -21.87 -46.30 26.94
CA CYS A 6 -22.20 -44.91 27.22
C CYS A 6 -20.96 -44.07 27.58
N SER A 7 -20.01 -44.67 28.32
CA SER A 7 -18.75 -43.99 28.68
C SER A 7 -17.85 -43.78 27.46
N LEU A 8 -17.82 -44.74 26.54
CA LEU A 8 -17.04 -44.61 25.30
C LEU A 8 -17.61 -43.53 24.35
N LEU A 9 -18.95 -43.42 24.32
CA LEU A 9 -19.65 -42.43 23.51
C LEU A 9 -19.39 -40.99 24.02
N VAL A 10 -19.34 -40.78 25.34
CA VAL A 10 -19.05 -39.49 25.96
C VAL A 10 -17.60 -39.08 25.71
N VAL A 11 -16.64 -40.00 25.77
CA VAL A 11 -15.22 -39.70 25.46
C VAL A 11 -15.05 -39.40 23.98
N LEU A 12 -15.74 -40.05 23.06
CA LEU A 12 -15.68 -39.77 21.63
C LEU A 12 -16.29 -38.39 21.30
N LEU A 13 -17.38 -38.01 21.97
CA LEU A 13 -18.05 -36.73 21.79
C LEU A 13 -17.20 -35.56 22.33
N SER A 14 -16.46 -35.77 23.43
CA SER A 14 -15.56 -34.77 23.98
C SER A 14 -14.33 -34.50 23.09
N CYS A 15 -13.85 -35.49 22.35
CA CYS A 15 -12.76 -35.32 21.39
C CYS A 15 -13.17 -34.49 20.14
N LEU A 16 -14.46 -34.50 19.77
CA LEU A 16 -14.96 -33.72 18.64
C LEU A 16 -15.10 -32.21 18.95
N LEU A 17 -15.17 -31.87 20.24
CA LEU A 17 -15.26 -30.47 20.66
C LEU A 17 -13.89 -29.77 20.83
N ALA A 18 -12.79 -30.52 20.80
CA ALA A 18 -11.42 -30.00 20.94
C ALA A 18 -10.79 -29.59 19.59
N SER A 19 -11.50 -29.67 18.47
CA SER A 19 -10.99 -29.38 17.14
C SER A 19 -11.35 -27.96 16.64
N CYS A 20 -11.66 -27.01 17.52
CA CYS A 20 -11.55 -25.60 17.17
C CYS A 20 -10.11 -25.17 17.45
N GLY A 21 -9.21 -25.44 16.51
CA GLY A 21 -7.99 -24.68 16.42
C GLY A 21 -8.40 -23.26 16.07
N ASP A 22 -8.18 -22.31 16.98
CA ASP A 22 -8.10 -20.91 16.63
C ASP A 22 -6.90 -20.75 15.69
N ASP A 23 -7.09 -21.01 14.40
CA ASP A 23 -6.26 -20.40 13.39
C ASP A 23 -6.56 -18.91 13.52
N ASP A 24 -5.70 -18.18 14.23
CA ASP A 24 -5.67 -16.72 14.25
C ASP A 24 -5.40 -16.20 12.82
N TYR A 25 -6.37 -16.42 11.94
CA TYR A 25 -6.34 -15.86 10.59
C TYR A 25 -6.56 -14.36 10.70
N ARG A 26 -5.46 -13.66 10.79
CA ARG A 26 -5.44 -12.21 10.83
C ARG A 26 -5.62 -11.69 9.41
N TYR A 27 -6.76 -11.10 9.14
CA TYR A 27 -6.98 -10.39 7.87
C TYR A 27 -5.97 -9.24 7.76
N PRO A 28 -5.23 -9.14 6.64
CA PRO A 28 -4.31 -8.05 6.44
C PRO A 28 -5.06 -6.71 6.44
N SER A 29 -4.53 -5.72 7.16
CA SER A 29 -5.06 -4.35 7.16
C SER A 29 -4.44 -3.58 6.00
N VAL A 30 -4.96 -3.80 4.79
CA VAL A 30 -4.46 -3.16 3.58
C VAL A 30 -4.99 -1.74 3.48
N LYS A 31 -4.06 -0.79 3.32
CA LYS A 31 -4.31 0.62 3.04
C LYS A 31 -4.00 0.93 1.57
N GLN A 32 -4.61 2.00 1.05
CA GLN A 32 -4.25 2.56 -0.25
C GLN A 32 -3.91 4.03 -0.06
N ASP A 33 -2.65 4.38 -0.26
CA ASP A 33 -2.18 5.75 -0.07
C ASP A 33 -1.18 6.17 -1.15
N PHE A 34 -0.98 7.49 -1.24
CA PHE A 34 0.15 8.08 -1.93
C PHE A 34 1.37 8.01 -1.03
N LEU A 35 2.47 7.48 -1.57
CA LEU A 35 3.73 7.29 -0.85
C LEU A 35 4.88 7.87 -1.66
N THR A 36 5.94 8.31 -1.00
CA THR A 36 7.24 8.59 -1.63
C THR A 36 8.11 7.36 -1.47
N ALA A 37 8.40 6.66 -2.56
CA ALA A 37 9.25 5.49 -2.57
C ALA A 37 10.70 5.87 -2.88
N PHE A 38 11.64 5.31 -2.13
CA PHE A 38 13.08 5.53 -2.28
C PHE A 38 13.74 4.27 -2.79
N SER A 39 14.59 4.42 -3.81
CA SER A 39 15.40 3.34 -4.35
C SER A 39 16.80 3.33 -3.77
N GLY A 40 17.38 2.13 -3.72
CA GLY A 40 18.80 1.95 -3.45
C GLY A 40 19.66 2.09 -4.71
N THR A 41 20.94 1.77 -4.55
CA THR A 41 21.97 1.87 -5.61
C THR A 41 21.72 0.94 -6.80
N ASP A 42 20.89 -0.09 -6.61
CA ASP A 42 20.50 -1.05 -7.67
C ASP A 42 19.16 -0.70 -8.36
N GLY A 43 18.56 0.44 -8.00
CA GLY A 43 17.28 0.89 -8.54
C GLY A 43 16.05 0.14 -8.01
N ARG A 44 16.21 -0.72 -6.99
CA ARG A 44 15.10 -1.36 -6.28
C ARG A 44 14.57 -0.44 -5.20
N LEU A 45 13.27 -0.48 -4.99
CA LEU A 45 12.65 0.25 -3.89
C LEU A 45 13.01 -0.41 -2.55
N GLU A 46 13.50 0.38 -1.60
CA GLU A 46 13.94 -0.06 -0.28
C GLU A 46 13.04 0.42 0.85
N SER A 47 12.50 1.63 0.70
CA SER A 47 11.63 2.23 1.72
C SER A 47 10.58 3.13 1.09
N VAL A 48 9.52 3.37 1.85
CA VAL A 48 8.49 4.36 1.52
C VAL A 48 8.31 5.34 2.67
N LEU A 49 7.90 6.55 2.34
CA LEU A 49 7.52 7.61 3.27
C LEU A 49 6.05 7.93 3.06
N THR A 50 5.26 7.89 4.11
CA THR A 50 3.84 8.27 4.09
C THR A 50 3.69 9.78 4.06
N ASP A 51 2.49 10.27 3.74
CA ASP A 51 2.19 11.71 3.73
C ASP A 51 2.19 12.31 5.17
N GLU A 52 2.08 11.47 6.19
CA GLU A 52 2.22 11.83 7.60
C GLU A 52 3.67 11.89 8.08
N GLY A 53 4.62 11.48 7.22
CA GLY A 53 6.06 11.52 7.52
C GLY A 53 6.59 10.22 8.16
N GLU A 54 5.83 9.14 8.19
CA GLU A 54 6.28 7.85 8.66
C GLU A 54 7.11 7.14 7.58
N ARG A 55 8.34 6.73 7.92
CA ARG A 55 9.18 5.95 7.02
C ARG A 55 9.03 4.47 7.31
N LEU A 56 8.66 3.70 6.29
CA LEU A 56 8.48 2.25 6.35
C LEU A 56 9.53 1.57 5.48
N ARG A 57 10.19 0.54 6.01
CA ARG A 57 11.09 -0.30 5.23
C ARG A 57 10.26 -1.29 4.40
N ILE A 58 10.52 -1.41 3.09
CA ILE A 58 9.87 -2.41 2.26
C ILE A 58 10.44 -3.79 2.60
N VAL A 59 9.58 -4.71 3.03
CA VAL A 59 9.94 -6.09 3.38
C VAL A 59 9.50 -7.10 2.33
N GLU A 60 8.45 -6.76 1.56
CA GLU A 60 7.89 -7.64 0.53
C GLU A 60 7.16 -6.83 -0.56
N GLY A 61 7.13 -7.32 -1.78
CA GLY A 61 6.19 -6.89 -2.83
C GLY A 61 6.66 -5.81 -3.79
N ALA A 62 7.85 -5.20 -3.63
CA ALA A 62 8.32 -4.11 -4.50
C ALA A 62 9.03 -4.55 -5.79
N SER A 63 8.98 -5.84 -6.15
CA SER A 63 9.81 -6.42 -7.21
C SER A 63 9.45 -5.99 -8.63
N GLY A 64 8.28 -5.39 -8.84
CA GLY A 64 7.77 -5.04 -10.18
C GLY A 64 8.19 -3.67 -10.70
N LEU A 65 8.63 -2.75 -9.85
CA LEU A 65 9.05 -1.39 -10.25
C LEU A 65 10.54 -1.22 -10.02
N ARG A 66 11.24 -0.81 -11.10
CA ARG A 66 12.63 -0.37 -11.04
C ARG A 66 12.70 1.08 -11.48
N VAL A 67 13.43 1.87 -10.75
CA VAL A 67 13.67 3.28 -11.02
C VAL A 67 15.16 3.56 -11.10
N SER A 68 15.56 4.79 -11.35
CA SER A 68 16.98 5.17 -11.28
C SER A 68 17.53 4.91 -9.88
N ALA A 69 18.83 4.64 -9.78
CA ALA A 69 19.51 4.45 -8.50
C ALA A 69 19.41 5.72 -7.65
N ASP A 70 19.33 5.54 -6.33
CA ASP A 70 19.33 6.62 -5.33
C ASP A 70 18.31 7.73 -5.62
N THR A 71 17.11 7.34 -6.08
CA THR A 71 16.05 8.28 -6.52
C THR A 71 14.81 8.13 -5.65
N ALA A 72 14.08 9.22 -5.49
CA ALA A 72 12.75 9.25 -4.89
C ALA A 72 11.69 9.36 -5.99
N VAL A 73 10.64 8.55 -5.92
CA VAL A 73 9.51 8.59 -6.86
C VAL A 73 8.19 8.58 -6.11
N ARG A 74 7.18 9.27 -6.66
CA ARG A 74 5.84 9.28 -6.11
C ARG A 74 5.06 8.08 -6.66
N ILE A 75 4.44 7.31 -5.76
CA ILE A 75 3.65 6.13 -6.09
C ILE A 75 2.28 6.18 -5.39
N VAL A 76 1.31 5.46 -5.93
CA VAL A 76 0.13 4.98 -5.21
C VAL A 76 0.34 3.51 -4.94
N ALA A 77 0.14 3.06 -3.72
CA ALA A 77 0.33 1.66 -3.35
C ALA A 77 -0.78 1.14 -2.45
N ASN A 78 -1.10 -0.15 -2.64
CA ASN A 78 -1.84 -0.94 -1.68
C ASN A 78 -0.82 -1.64 -0.79
N TYR A 79 -0.85 -1.38 0.50
CA TYR A 79 0.15 -1.89 1.41
C TYR A 79 -0.41 -2.20 2.80
N GLU A 80 0.32 -2.98 3.55
CA GLU A 80 0.10 -3.27 4.95
C GLU A 80 1.33 -2.85 5.75
N THR A 81 1.10 -2.21 6.90
CA THR A 81 2.17 -1.87 7.85
C THR A 81 2.44 -3.06 8.77
N LEU A 82 3.69 -3.46 8.86
CA LEU A 82 4.16 -4.58 9.67
C LEU A 82 5.18 -4.09 10.71
N ALA A 83 5.17 -4.71 11.89
CA ALA A 83 6.27 -4.57 12.85
C ALA A 83 7.43 -5.48 12.44
N ILE A 84 8.65 -4.97 12.44
CA ILE A 84 9.86 -5.73 12.13
C ILE A 84 10.67 -5.93 13.41
N GLY A 85 11.09 -7.17 13.67
CA GLY A 85 11.83 -7.52 14.87
C GLY A 85 10.98 -7.35 16.14
N ASP A 86 11.56 -6.75 17.18
CA ASP A 86 10.89 -6.50 18.48
C ASP A 86 9.88 -5.34 18.43
N GLY A 87 9.50 -4.87 17.22
CA GLY A 87 8.48 -3.84 17.02
C GLY A 87 9.00 -2.41 16.88
N ASP A 88 10.32 -2.21 16.94
CA ASP A 88 10.94 -0.87 16.89
C ASP A 88 11.02 -0.29 15.48
N VAL A 89 10.89 -1.14 14.45
CA VAL A 89 10.98 -0.73 13.04
C VAL A 89 9.66 -1.03 12.33
N ALA A 90 9.07 0.00 11.72
CA ALA A 90 7.90 -0.17 10.89
C ALA A 90 8.29 -0.66 9.48
N GLY A 91 7.62 -1.71 9.00
CA GLY A 91 7.79 -2.28 7.68
C GLY A 91 6.57 -2.08 6.80
N ALA A 92 6.75 -2.17 5.50
CA ALA A 92 5.68 -2.20 4.52
C ALA A 92 5.74 -3.48 3.67
N LYS A 93 4.61 -4.17 3.59
CA LYS A 93 4.35 -5.18 2.58
C LYS A 93 3.50 -4.56 1.49
N LEU A 94 4.04 -4.49 0.26
CA LEU A 94 3.35 -3.90 -0.88
C LEU A 94 2.62 -4.99 -1.66
N TYR A 95 1.31 -4.83 -1.86
CA TYR A 95 0.47 -5.73 -2.66
C TYR A 95 0.37 -5.30 -4.11
N ALA A 96 0.26 -3.98 -4.34
CA ALA A 96 0.25 -3.37 -5.65
C ALA A 96 0.83 -1.96 -5.56
N LEU A 97 1.46 -1.50 -6.62
CA LEU A 97 1.94 -0.12 -6.73
C LEU A 97 1.87 0.38 -8.17
N LEU A 98 1.70 1.68 -8.30
CA LEU A 98 1.73 2.41 -9.55
C LEU A 98 2.51 3.71 -9.36
N GLN A 99 3.49 3.95 -10.23
CA GLN A 99 4.17 5.26 -10.24
C GLN A 99 3.21 6.33 -10.76
N THR A 100 3.11 7.44 -10.02
CA THR A 100 2.29 8.59 -10.41
C THR A 100 3.09 9.61 -11.21
N VAL A 101 2.40 10.41 -12.01
CA VAL A 101 2.99 11.58 -12.63
C VAL A 101 3.25 12.61 -11.53
N SER A 102 4.48 13.09 -11.45
CA SER A 102 4.92 14.06 -10.43
C SER A 102 5.83 15.12 -11.06
N PRO A 103 5.28 16.00 -11.91
CA PRO A 103 6.06 17.03 -12.57
C PRO A 103 6.46 18.13 -11.58
N VAL A 104 7.59 18.73 -11.83
CA VAL A 104 7.94 20.01 -11.18
C VAL A 104 6.99 21.10 -11.74
N PRO A 105 6.37 21.92 -10.87
CA PRO A 105 5.56 23.04 -11.34
C PRO A 105 6.37 24.00 -12.23
N LEU A 106 5.83 24.33 -13.41
CA LEU A 106 6.41 25.26 -14.36
C LEU A 106 5.56 26.53 -14.43
N VAL A 107 6.19 27.68 -14.73
CA VAL A 107 5.46 28.89 -15.09
C VAL A 107 4.93 28.80 -16.53
N ALA A 108 3.85 29.50 -16.83
CA ALA A 108 3.19 29.40 -18.13
C ALA A 108 4.13 29.63 -19.34
N ALA A 109 5.15 30.46 -19.19
CA ALA A 109 6.13 30.78 -20.25
C ALA A 109 7.10 29.61 -20.54
N GLU A 110 7.21 28.61 -19.67
CA GLU A 110 8.10 27.44 -19.83
C GLU A 110 7.42 26.26 -20.56
N PHE A 111 6.13 26.37 -20.89
CA PHE A 111 5.44 25.35 -21.69
C PHE A 111 5.70 25.60 -23.17
N GLU A 112 6.52 24.76 -23.81
CA GLU A 112 6.89 24.86 -25.22
C GLU A 112 5.67 24.80 -26.16
N GLU A 113 4.66 23.99 -25.83
CA GLU A 113 3.40 23.85 -26.60
C GLU A 113 2.28 24.77 -26.10
N GLY A 114 2.58 25.69 -25.17
CA GLY A 114 1.58 26.49 -24.48
C GLY A 114 0.80 25.74 -23.40
N VAL A 115 0.03 26.49 -22.63
CA VAL A 115 -0.83 25.91 -21.55
C VAL A 115 -2.06 25.29 -22.19
N LYS A 116 -2.27 23.99 -21.93
CA LYS A 116 -3.50 23.28 -22.35
C LYS A 116 -4.68 23.79 -21.53
N THR A 117 -5.78 24.06 -22.21
CA THR A 117 -7.01 24.62 -21.64
C THR A 117 -8.20 23.67 -21.74
N GLU A 118 -7.95 22.41 -22.06
CA GLU A 118 -9.01 21.40 -22.05
C GLU A 118 -9.67 21.33 -20.68
N PRO A 119 -10.99 21.26 -20.64
CA PRO A 119 -11.72 21.24 -19.38
C PRO A 119 -11.40 19.98 -18.59
N SER A 120 -11.06 20.20 -17.33
CA SER A 120 -10.79 19.12 -16.37
C SER A 120 -11.48 19.45 -15.05
N GLU A 121 -11.94 18.44 -14.36
CA GLU A 121 -12.55 18.55 -13.04
C GLU A 121 -11.55 18.11 -11.98
N ILE A 122 -11.26 18.96 -11.01
CA ILE A 122 -10.47 18.58 -9.84
C ILE A 122 -11.39 17.87 -8.88
N GLN A 123 -11.18 16.56 -8.68
CA GLN A 123 -11.95 15.75 -7.75
C GLN A 123 -11.45 15.89 -6.32
N SER A 124 -10.14 15.99 -6.14
CA SER A 124 -9.53 16.15 -4.83
C SER A 124 -8.19 16.86 -4.94
N ILE A 125 -7.87 17.65 -3.92
CA ILE A 125 -6.58 18.31 -3.76
C ILE A 125 -6.22 18.35 -2.28
N TRP A 126 -4.99 17.88 -1.92
CA TRP A 126 -4.50 17.93 -0.55
C TRP A 126 -2.98 17.94 -0.51
N ARG A 127 -2.45 18.44 0.59
CA ARG A 127 -1.02 18.41 0.84
C ARG A 127 -0.64 17.07 1.48
N GLY A 128 0.41 16.42 0.95
CA GLY A 128 1.02 15.23 1.52
C GLY A 128 2.53 15.39 1.56
N TYR A 129 3.09 15.52 2.76
CA TYR A 129 4.50 15.80 3.03
C TYR A 129 5.05 16.93 2.14
N ASP A 130 5.90 16.64 1.15
CA ASP A 130 6.49 17.62 0.22
C ASP A 130 5.72 17.74 -1.12
N TYR A 131 4.53 17.11 -1.23
CA TYR A 131 3.75 17.07 -2.45
C TYR A 131 2.41 17.79 -2.30
N LEU A 132 1.93 18.32 -3.42
CA LEU A 132 0.53 18.67 -3.61
C LEU A 132 -0.12 17.53 -4.42
N ASN A 133 -0.95 16.75 -3.79
CA ASN A 133 -1.66 15.65 -4.44
C ASN A 133 -2.93 16.20 -5.11
N ILE A 134 -3.12 15.88 -6.38
CA ILE A 134 -4.27 16.35 -7.17
C ILE A 134 -4.85 15.15 -7.92
N ILE A 135 -6.13 14.90 -7.73
CA ILE A 135 -6.88 13.95 -8.56
C ILE A 135 -7.72 14.76 -9.54
N VAL A 136 -7.48 14.55 -10.84
CA VAL A 136 -8.21 15.19 -11.91
C VAL A 136 -8.95 14.16 -12.75
N LYS A 137 -10.14 14.54 -13.22
CA LYS A 137 -10.93 13.80 -14.19
C LYS A 137 -11.00 14.61 -15.49
N ALA A 138 -10.64 13.97 -16.59
CA ALA A 138 -10.89 14.55 -17.90
C ALA A 138 -12.40 14.64 -18.14
N VAL A 139 -12.91 15.80 -18.53
CA VAL A 139 -14.31 15.99 -18.90
C VAL A 139 -14.40 15.79 -20.41
N SER A 140 -14.94 14.65 -20.83
CA SER A 140 -15.25 14.39 -22.24
C SER A 140 -16.62 14.98 -22.56
N TYR A 141 -16.66 16.01 -23.39
CA TYR A 141 -17.93 16.45 -24.00
C TYR A 141 -18.19 15.52 -25.20
N THR A 142 -19.09 14.55 -25.04
CA THR A 142 -19.72 13.90 -26.18
C THR A 142 -20.70 14.88 -26.80
N HIS A 143 -20.35 15.42 -27.97
CA HIS A 143 -21.27 16.14 -28.84
C HIS A 143 -22.17 15.16 -29.58
#